data_48971d29a9d1eb5c37d6317291139e51
#
_entry.id   48971d29a9d1eb5c37d6317291139e51
#
_cell.length_a   1.000
_cell.length_b   1.000
_cell.length_c   1.000
_cell.angle_alpha   90.00
_cell.angle_beta   90.00
_cell.angle_gamma   90.00
#
_symmetry.space_group_name_H-M   'P 1'
#
loop_
_entity.id
_entity.type
_entity.pdbx_description
1 polymer ?
#
loop_
_entity_poly.entity_id
_entity_poly.type
_entity_poly.pdbx_seq_one_letter_code
_entity_poly.pdbx_strand_id
1 'polypeptide(L)'
;KALQSQINPHFLYNTLDSIIWMAEWGKNKEVVTMTSSLARLLRRTISNEQELVTIGEEIDCTGAYLTIQKMRYKDKLEYSISIEEDIKEEKIVKLLLQPLVENAIYHGIKYKEGKGTIEIRGFRKGGLIQLEVEDDGIGMDAEALAHIFEKHVRDTKSNGVGVSNVNERIRLFYGPEYGLRYESEPGRGTCAIVVIPAGKDVAAVENE
;
A
#
# COMPACT_ATOMS: atom_id res chain seq x y z
N LYS A 1 2.35 22.93 6.75
CA LYS A 1 3.23 22.01 7.52
C LYS A 1 2.83 20.53 7.48
N ALA A 2 1.74 20.16 6.79
CA ALA A 2 1.24 18.77 6.74
C ALA A 2 1.81 17.92 5.59
N LEU A 3 2.57 18.50 4.68
CA LEU A 3 3.00 17.87 3.42
C LEU A 3 4.30 17.06 3.50
N GLN A 4 5.06 17.19 4.59
CA GLN A 4 6.36 16.51 4.73
C GLN A 4 6.28 15.08 5.26
N SER A 5 5.09 14.57 5.62
CA SER A 5 4.96 13.27 6.29
C SER A 5 4.57 12.10 5.37
N GLN A 6 4.32 12.32 4.07
CA GLN A 6 3.77 11.28 3.18
C GLN A 6 4.82 10.36 2.53
N ILE A 7 6.08 10.76 2.45
CA ILE A 7 7.17 9.87 2.01
C ILE A 7 8.08 9.60 3.19
N ASN A 8 8.30 8.34 3.49
CA ASN A 8 9.27 7.92 4.49
C ASN A 8 10.69 8.34 4.04
N PRO A 9 11.38 9.29 4.73
CA PRO A 9 12.71 9.75 4.32
C PRO A 9 13.72 8.59 4.23
N HIS A 10 13.60 7.62 5.11
CA HIS A 10 14.47 6.44 5.12
C HIS A 10 14.26 5.58 3.87
N PHE A 11 13.01 5.44 3.38
CA PHE A 11 12.74 4.76 2.11
C PHE A 11 13.40 5.50 0.94
N LEU A 12 13.32 6.83 0.92
CA LEU A 12 13.90 7.65 -0.13
C LEU A 12 15.43 7.51 -0.16
N TYR A 13 16.10 7.69 0.98
CA TYR A 13 17.56 7.55 1.06
C TYR A 13 18.01 6.15 0.64
N ASN A 14 17.39 5.09 1.15
CA ASN A 14 17.73 3.72 0.79
C ASN A 14 17.52 3.42 -0.71
N THR A 15 16.53 4.06 -1.33
CA THR A 15 16.28 3.91 -2.78
C THR A 15 17.36 4.60 -3.58
N LEU A 16 17.77 5.83 -3.20
CA LEU A 16 18.86 6.58 -3.83
C LEU A 16 20.19 5.83 -3.70
N ASP A 17 20.52 5.31 -2.52
CA ASP A 17 21.72 4.50 -2.29
C ASP A 17 21.71 3.26 -3.21
N SER A 18 20.57 2.59 -3.34
CA SER A 18 20.45 1.43 -4.23
C SER A 18 20.68 1.81 -5.70
N ILE A 19 20.20 2.98 -6.14
CA ILE A 19 20.44 3.50 -7.50
C ILE A 19 21.93 3.74 -7.72
N ILE A 20 22.62 4.38 -6.76
CA ILE A 20 24.06 4.65 -6.83
C ILE A 20 24.83 3.34 -6.97
N TRP A 21 24.57 2.35 -6.12
CA TRP A 21 25.22 1.04 -6.17
C TRP A 21 24.99 0.32 -7.51
N MET A 22 23.77 0.38 -8.05
CA MET A 22 23.47 -0.21 -9.36
C MET A 22 24.23 0.49 -10.48
N ALA A 23 24.38 1.82 -10.41
CA ALA A 23 25.14 2.59 -11.38
C ALA A 23 26.62 2.26 -11.33
N GLU A 24 27.22 2.15 -10.15
CA GLU A 24 28.63 1.76 -9.96
C GLU A 24 28.93 0.36 -10.51
N TRP A 25 27.93 -0.54 -10.47
CA TRP A 25 28.07 -1.90 -11.02
C TRP A 25 27.63 -2.02 -12.49
N GLY A 26 27.38 -0.89 -13.17
CA GLY A 26 27.03 -0.87 -14.59
C GLY A 26 25.63 -1.45 -14.90
N LYS A 27 24.75 -1.55 -13.91
CA LYS A 27 23.38 -2.06 -14.05
C LYS A 27 22.42 -1.00 -14.60
N ASN A 28 22.70 -0.49 -15.78
CA ASN A 28 21.99 0.66 -16.33
C ASN A 28 20.47 0.46 -16.49
N LYS A 29 20.02 -0.75 -16.83
CA LYS A 29 18.58 -1.02 -16.96
C LYS A 29 17.87 -0.93 -15.61
N GLU A 30 18.47 -1.49 -14.58
CA GLU A 30 17.96 -1.44 -13.21
C GLU A 30 17.95 0.00 -12.67
N VAL A 31 18.98 0.79 -12.96
CA VAL A 31 19.03 2.23 -12.62
C VAL A 31 17.84 2.96 -13.25
N VAL A 32 17.59 2.77 -14.55
CA VAL A 32 16.47 3.41 -15.26
C VAL A 32 15.13 2.97 -14.63
N THR A 33 14.95 1.68 -14.38
CA THR A 33 13.71 1.15 -13.81
C THR A 33 13.45 1.73 -12.41
N MET A 34 14.46 1.72 -11.55
CA MET A 34 14.32 2.23 -10.17
C MET A 34 14.09 3.74 -10.13
N THR A 35 14.82 4.50 -10.94
CA THR A 35 14.67 5.96 -11.04
C THR A 35 13.29 6.34 -11.59
N SER A 36 12.81 5.66 -12.63
CA SER A 36 11.49 5.89 -13.21
C SER A 36 10.37 5.57 -12.20
N SER A 37 10.49 4.48 -11.44
CA SER A 37 9.54 4.10 -10.40
C SER A 37 9.53 5.14 -9.26
N LEU A 38 10.71 5.59 -8.82
CA LEU A 38 10.83 6.62 -7.80
C LEU A 38 10.21 7.95 -8.27
N ALA A 39 10.49 8.37 -9.50
CA ALA A 39 9.92 9.58 -10.07
C ALA A 39 8.38 9.52 -10.14
N ARG A 40 7.81 8.33 -10.45
CA ARG A 40 6.34 8.10 -10.44
C ARG A 40 5.76 8.28 -9.04
N LEU A 41 6.36 7.67 -8.03
CA LEU A 41 5.96 7.82 -6.63
C LEU A 41 6.00 9.28 -6.18
N LEU A 42 7.12 9.97 -6.41
CA LEU A 42 7.30 11.36 -6.00
C LEU A 42 6.28 12.28 -6.66
N ARG A 43 6.04 12.14 -7.97
CA ARG A 43 5.07 12.94 -8.70
C ARG A 43 3.66 12.82 -8.10
N ARG A 44 3.25 11.60 -7.75
CA ARG A 44 1.94 11.34 -7.13
C ARG A 44 1.82 11.92 -5.73
N THR A 45 2.90 11.86 -4.95
CA THR A 45 2.89 12.36 -3.57
C THR A 45 2.91 13.90 -3.52
N ILE A 46 3.56 14.53 -4.51
CA ILE A 46 3.69 16.00 -4.59
C ILE A 46 2.47 16.63 -5.25
N SER A 47 1.79 15.95 -6.18
CA SER A 47 0.56 16.47 -6.80
C SER A 47 -0.60 16.41 -5.81
N ASN A 48 -0.82 17.51 -5.12
CA ASN A 48 -1.61 17.61 -3.90
C ASN A 48 -3.09 17.98 -4.11
N GLU A 49 -3.54 18.09 -5.36
CA GLU A 49 -4.82 18.75 -5.66
C GLU A 49 -6.03 17.81 -5.66
N GLN A 50 -5.84 16.50 -5.68
CA GLN A 50 -6.95 15.57 -5.73
C GLN A 50 -6.91 14.60 -4.54
N GLU A 51 -7.98 14.59 -3.77
CA GLU A 51 -8.19 13.65 -2.67
C GLU A 51 -8.63 12.28 -3.16
N LEU A 52 -9.20 12.24 -4.36
CA LEU A 52 -9.66 11.05 -5.07
C LEU A 52 -8.79 10.74 -6.28
N VAL A 53 -8.52 9.46 -6.46
CA VAL A 53 -7.79 8.92 -7.60
C VAL A 53 -8.53 7.71 -8.14
N THR A 54 -8.27 7.29 -9.38
CA THR A 54 -8.81 6.02 -9.86
C THR A 54 -8.09 4.84 -9.21
N ILE A 55 -8.76 3.69 -9.12
CA ILE A 55 -8.12 2.44 -8.68
C ILE A 55 -6.90 2.13 -9.54
N GLY A 56 -6.99 2.33 -10.86
CA GLY A 56 -5.86 2.17 -11.77
C GLY A 56 -4.66 3.02 -11.38
N GLU A 57 -4.90 4.27 -11.03
CA GLU A 57 -3.86 5.18 -10.58
C GLU A 57 -3.23 4.79 -9.25
N GLU A 58 -4.03 4.33 -8.28
CA GLU A 58 -3.54 3.82 -6.99
C GLU A 58 -2.69 2.56 -7.18
N ILE A 59 -3.12 1.66 -8.07
CA ILE A 59 -2.38 0.44 -8.44
C ILE A 59 -1.07 0.77 -9.14
N ASP A 60 -1.04 1.73 -10.04
CA ASP A 60 0.19 2.18 -10.70
C ASP A 60 1.22 2.72 -9.69
N CYS A 61 0.76 3.47 -8.71
CA CYS A 61 1.60 3.99 -7.63
C CYS A 61 2.14 2.85 -6.75
N THR A 62 1.26 1.97 -6.31
CA THR A 62 1.60 0.80 -5.48
C THR A 62 2.54 -0.15 -6.21
N GLY A 63 2.32 -0.38 -7.51
CA GLY A 63 3.20 -1.17 -8.37
C GLY A 63 4.61 -0.56 -8.51
N ALA A 64 4.71 0.77 -8.63
CA ALA A 64 6.00 1.45 -8.63
C ALA A 64 6.75 1.27 -7.31
N TYR A 65 6.04 1.35 -6.16
CA TYR A 65 6.60 1.07 -4.84
C TYR A 65 7.10 -0.38 -4.73
N LEU A 66 6.27 -1.35 -5.12
CA LEU A 66 6.62 -2.77 -5.11
C LEU A 66 7.81 -3.09 -6.03
N THR A 67 7.91 -2.44 -7.19
CA THR A 67 9.06 -2.57 -8.09
C THR A 67 10.36 -2.16 -7.39
N ILE A 68 10.36 -1.02 -6.71
CA ILE A 68 11.54 -0.57 -5.93
C ILE A 68 11.86 -1.57 -4.82
N GLN A 69 10.86 -2.01 -4.07
CA GLN A 69 11.08 -2.95 -2.97
C GLN A 69 11.58 -4.32 -3.48
N LYS A 70 11.03 -4.83 -4.59
CA LYS A 70 11.51 -6.07 -5.20
C LYS A 70 12.98 -5.97 -5.61
N MET A 71 13.40 -4.85 -6.20
CA MET A 71 14.81 -4.64 -6.56
C MET A 71 15.74 -4.56 -5.34
N ARG A 72 15.24 -4.05 -4.21
CA ARG A 72 15.99 -3.98 -2.95
C ARG A 72 16.04 -5.31 -2.21
N TYR A 73 14.92 -6.01 -2.13
CA TYR A 73 14.83 -7.32 -1.44
C TYR A 73 15.25 -8.49 -2.34
N LYS A 74 15.43 -8.24 -3.64
CA LYS A 74 15.86 -9.23 -4.65
C LYS A 74 14.98 -10.49 -4.60
N ASP A 75 15.60 -11.66 -4.46
CA ASP A 75 14.93 -12.96 -4.48
C ASP A 75 14.02 -13.20 -3.26
N LYS A 76 14.09 -12.32 -2.25
CA LYS A 76 13.26 -12.45 -1.04
C LYS A 76 11.82 -11.98 -1.24
N LEU A 77 11.53 -11.12 -2.21
CA LEU A 77 10.20 -10.56 -2.45
C LEU A 77 9.71 -10.87 -3.87
N GLU A 78 8.54 -11.48 -3.96
CA GLU A 78 7.75 -11.53 -5.19
C GLU A 78 6.40 -10.85 -4.98
N TYR A 79 5.79 -10.40 -6.07
CA TYR A 79 4.44 -9.85 -6.00
C TYR A 79 3.66 -10.08 -7.31
N SER A 80 2.34 -10.08 -7.18
CA SER A 80 1.40 -10.08 -8.31
C SER A 80 0.27 -9.08 -8.07
N ILE A 81 -0.29 -8.56 -9.15
CA ILE A 81 -1.41 -7.61 -9.12
C ILE A 81 -2.45 -8.08 -10.11
N SER A 82 -3.68 -8.30 -9.63
CA SER A 82 -4.82 -8.75 -10.42
C SER A 82 -6.04 -7.89 -10.10
N ILE A 83 -6.38 -6.95 -10.97
CA ILE A 83 -7.49 -6.02 -10.83
C ILE A 83 -8.45 -6.20 -11.99
N GLU A 84 -9.73 -6.40 -11.69
CA GLU A 84 -10.78 -6.45 -12.71
C GLU A 84 -10.84 -5.13 -13.49
N GLU A 85 -11.01 -5.23 -14.80
CA GLU A 85 -10.95 -4.07 -15.70
C GLU A 85 -12.04 -3.05 -15.43
N ASP A 86 -13.24 -3.52 -15.08
CA ASP A 86 -14.43 -2.71 -14.85
C ASP A 86 -14.37 -1.83 -13.59
N ILE A 87 -13.42 -2.09 -12.68
CA ILE A 87 -13.24 -1.25 -11.49
C ILE A 87 -12.06 -0.28 -11.60
N LYS A 88 -11.22 -0.37 -12.62
CA LYS A 88 -10.01 0.47 -12.71
C LYS A 88 -10.29 1.97 -12.76
N GLU A 89 -11.40 2.37 -13.38
CA GLU A 89 -11.81 3.76 -13.50
C GLU A 89 -12.63 4.27 -12.30
N GLU A 90 -13.00 3.38 -11.38
CA GLU A 90 -13.68 3.77 -10.14
C GLU A 90 -12.77 4.63 -9.27
N LYS A 91 -13.34 5.69 -8.70
CA LYS A 91 -12.59 6.63 -7.86
C LYS A 91 -12.56 6.19 -6.41
N ILE A 92 -11.38 6.24 -5.83
CA ILE A 92 -11.14 5.92 -4.42
C ILE A 92 -10.32 7.03 -3.75
N VAL A 93 -10.39 7.08 -2.43
CA VAL A 93 -9.50 7.93 -1.64
C VAL A 93 -8.05 7.48 -1.86
N LYS A 94 -7.17 8.42 -2.21
CA LYS A 94 -5.76 8.13 -2.47
C LYS A 94 -5.05 7.51 -1.26
N LEU A 95 -3.98 6.75 -1.49
CA LEU A 95 -3.14 6.13 -0.46
C LEU A 95 -3.90 5.15 0.45
N LEU A 96 -4.76 4.32 -0.14
CA LEU A 96 -5.39 3.20 0.55
C LEU A 96 -4.51 1.94 0.52
N LEU A 97 -3.96 1.59 -0.65
CA LEU A 97 -3.22 0.34 -0.84
C LEU A 97 -1.76 0.41 -0.40
N GLN A 98 -1.09 1.54 -0.63
CA GLN A 98 0.33 1.65 -0.30
C GLN A 98 0.63 1.37 1.18
N PRO A 99 -0.10 1.91 2.18
CA PRO A 99 0.16 1.59 3.59
C PRO A 99 -0.05 0.11 3.91
N LEU A 100 -0.99 -0.57 3.23
CA LEU A 100 -1.24 -2.00 3.44
C LEU A 100 -0.08 -2.83 2.90
N VAL A 101 0.44 -2.47 1.73
CA VAL A 101 1.63 -3.10 1.14
C VAL A 101 2.88 -2.84 1.98
N GLU A 102 3.03 -1.64 2.52
CA GLU A 102 4.12 -1.33 3.46
C GLU A 102 4.07 -2.23 4.68
N ASN A 103 2.89 -2.43 5.27
CA ASN A 103 2.71 -3.35 6.40
C ASN A 103 3.04 -4.81 6.01
N ALA A 104 2.55 -5.28 4.88
CA ALA A 104 2.85 -6.62 4.38
C ALA A 104 4.38 -6.86 4.27
N ILE A 105 5.12 -5.87 3.74
CA ILE A 105 6.58 -5.97 3.63
C ILE A 105 7.26 -5.92 5.00
N TYR A 106 6.97 -4.89 5.81
CA TYR A 106 7.72 -4.62 7.03
C TYR A 106 7.36 -5.56 8.18
N HIS A 107 6.12 -6.01 8.27
CA HIS A 107 5.63 -6.86 9.37
C HIS A 107 5.44 -8.32 8.95
N GLY A 108 5.13 -8.58 7.67
CA GLY A 108 4.97 -9.93 7.13
C GLY A 108 6.28 -10.50 6.57
N ILE A 109 6.69 -10.01 5.40
CA ILE A 109 7.76 -10.60 4.58
C ILE A 109 9.16 -10.43 5.20
N LYS A 110 9.44 -9.29 5.81
CA LYS A 110 10.76 -8.99 6.37
C LYS A 110 11.24 -10.04 7.36
N TYR A 111 10.34 -10.57 8.16
CA TYR A 111 10.64 -11.53 9.22
C TYR A 111 10.43 -12.99 8.80
N LYS A 112 9.91 -13.23 7.59
CA LYS A 112 9.76 -14.56 7.04
C LYS A 112 11.12 -15.15 6.67
N GLU A 113 11.32 -16.43 6.95
CA GLU A 113 12.45 -17.19 6.40
C GLU A 113 12.19 -17.51 4.93
N GLY A 114 13.19 -17.28 4.07
CA GLY A 114 13.09 -17.53 2.63
C GLY A 114 12.35 -16.45 1.85
N LYS A 115 11.74 -16.87 0.75
CA LYS A 115 11.00 -16.01 -0.18
C LYS A 115 9.59 -15.71 0.34
N GLY A 116 9.17 -14.47 0.21
CA GLY A 116 7.80 -14.05 0.50
C GLY A 116 7.11 -13.48 -0.72
N THR A 117 5.79 -13.58 -0.73
CA THR A 117 4.93 -13.15 -1.85
C THR A 117 3.87 -12.20 -1.34
N ILE A 118 3.60 -11.15 -2.11
CA ILE A 118 2.47 -10.24 -1.91
C ILE A 118 1.57 -10.34 -3.11
N GLU A 119 0.28 -10.57 -2.89
CA GLU A 119 -0.74 -10.56 -3.92
C GLU A 119 -1.73 -9.43 -3.67
N ILE A 120 -1.96 -8.60 -4.71
CA ILE A 120 -2.97 -7.54 -4.69
C ILE A 120 -4.09 -7.96 -5.63
N ARG A 121 -5.30 -8.03 -5.11
CA ARG A 121 -6.51 -8.35 -5.87
C ARG A 121 -7.53 -7.22 -5.75
N GLY A 122 -8.28 -6.99 -6.83
CA GLY A 122 -9.40 -6.06 -6.81
C GLY A 122 -10.52 -6.55 -7.72
N PHE A 123 -11.72 -6.58 -7.19
CA PHE A 123 -12.89 -7.07 -7.91
C PHE A 123 -14.19 -6.43 -7.43
N ARG A 124 -15.22 -6.51 -8.27
CA ARG A 124 -16.57 -6.07 -7.94
C ARG A 124 -17.36 -7.22 -7.31
N LYS A 125 -18.05 -6.91 -6.21
CA LYS A 125 -18.94 -7.86 -5.54
C LYS A 125 -20.29 -7.19 -5.26
N GLY A 126 -21.23 -7.39 -6.20
CA GLY A 126 -22.51 -6.66 -6.16
C GLY A 126 -22.30 -5.15 -6.33
N GLY A 127 -22.88 -4.36 -5.42
CA GLY A 127 -22.70 -2.90 -5.37
C GLY A 127 -21.43 -2.44 -4.65
N LEU A 128 -20.50 -3.35 -4.35
CA LEU A 128 -19.27 -3.06 -3.59
C LEU A 128 -18.04 -3.34 -4.45
N ILE A 129 -16.95 -2.67 -4.10
CA ILE A 129 -15.59 -2.96 -4.56
C ILE A 129 -14.82 -3.54 -3.39
N GLN A 130 -14.15 -4.65 -3.61
CA GLN A 130 -13.24 -5.27 -2.66
C GLN A 130 -11.82 -5.20 -3.20
N LEU A 131 -10.90 -4.63 -2.40
CA LEU A 131 -9.48 -4.61 -2.67
C LEU A 131 -8.77 -5.39 -1.57
N GLU A 132 -7.89 -6.29 -1.94
CA GLU A 132 -7.17 -7.17 -1.03
C GLU A 132 -5.67 -7.03 -1.22
N VAL A 133 -4.94 -7.00 -0.11
CA VAL A 133 -3.48 -7.12 -0.06
C VAL A 133 -3.16 -8.31 0.83
N GLU A 134 -2.75 -9.40 0.22
CA GLU A 134 -2.40 -10.64 0.90
C GLU A 134 -0.88 -10.85 0.88
N ASP A 135 -0.32 -11.18 2.01
CA ASP A 135 1.07 -11.62 2.15
C ASP A 135 1.12 -13.03 2.74
N ASP A 136 2.12 -13.80 2.35
CA ASP A 136 2.44 -15.11 2.90
C ASP A 136 3.53 -15.02 3.99
N GLY A 137 3.55 -13.91 4.72
CA GLY A 137 4.52 -13.60 5.78
C GLY A 137 4.33 -14.42 7.06
N ILE A 138 4.84 -13.88 8.16
CA ILE A 138 4.76 -14.58 9.46
C ILE A 138 3.36 -14.63 10.06
N GLY A 139 2.43 -13.80 9.58
CA GLY A 139 1.08 -13.70 10.13
C GLY A 139 1.04 -13.10 11.54
N MET A 140 -0.16 -13.07 12.11
CA MET A 140 -0.45 -12.55 13.45
C MET A 140 -1.27 -13.56 14.25
N ASP A 141 -1.05 -13.61 15.56
CA ASP A 141 -1.93 -14.31 16.48
C ASP A 141 -3.23 -13.54 16.75
N ALA A 142 -4.16 -14.16 17.44
CA ALA A 142 -5.48 -13.58 17.72
C ALA A 142 -5.38 -12.30 18.58
N GLU A 143 -4.40 -12.19 19.47
CA GLU A 143 -4.19 -11.03 20.32
C GLU A 143 -3.68 -9.84 19.49
N ALA A 144 -2.66 -10.04 18.67
CA ALA A 144 -2.14 -9.01 17.76
C ALA A 144 -3.20 -8.54 16.76
N LEU A 145 -3.98 -9.48 16.20
CA LEU A 145 -5.07 -9.18 15.28
C LEU A 145 -6.19 -8.36 15.94
N ALA A 146 -6.57 -8.67 17.18
CA ALA A 146 -7.60 -7.93 17.91
C ALA A 146 -7.22 -6.46 18.15
N HIS A 147 -5.92 -6.17 18.29
CA HIS A 147 -5.39 -4.83 18.59
C HIS A 147 -4.82 -4.08 17.37
N ILE A 148 -4.98 -4.63 16.15
CA ILE A 148 -4.34 -4.08 14.94
C ILE A 148 -4.75 -2.62 14.63
N PHE A 149 -5.94 -2.21 15.01
CA PHE A 149 -6.44 -0.84 14.81
C PHE A 149 -6.16 0.09 16.00
N GLU A 150 -5.62 -0.42 17.09
CA GLU A 150 -5.27 0.42 18.23
C GLU A 150 -4.01 1.24 17.87
N LYS A 151 -4.08 2.54 18.17
CA LYS A 151 -2.93 3.43 17.97
C LYS A 151 -1.83 3.04 18.97
N HIS A 152 -0.84 2.26 18.55
CA HIS A 152 0.36 2.06 19.32
C HIS A 152 1.16 3.37 19.36
N VAL A 153 0.99 4.14 20.43
CA VAL A 153 1.71 5.41 20.72
C VAL A 153 3.25 5.22 20.75
N ARG A 154 3.74 3.98 20.64
CA ARG A 154 5.16 3.65 20.84
C ARG A 154 5.96 3.31 19.59
N ASP A 155 5.35 3.16 18.41
CA ASP A 155 6.11 2.88 17.19
C ASP A 155 6.55 4.18 16.51
N THR A 156 7.47 4.89 17.14
CA THR A 156 8.18 6.06 16.57
C THR A 156 9.09 5.69 15.37
N LYS A 157 9.15 4.42 14.98
CA LYS A 157 9.96 3.94 13.84
C LYS A 157 9.16 3.64 12.57
N SER A 158 7.85 3.51 12.63
CA SER A 158 6.99 3.42 11.45
C SER A 158 6.50 4.83 11.09
N ASN A 159 7.26 5.54 10.27
CA ASN A 159 6.86 6.85 9.70
C ASN A 159 5.80 6.69 8.59
N GLY A 160 4.98 5.64 8.63
CA GLY A 160 3.89 5.41 7.70
C GLY A 160 2.55 5.91 8.23
N VAL A 161 1.64 6.23 7.34
CA VAL A 161 0.22 6.41 7.66
C VAL A 161 -0.26 5.07 8.22
N GLY A 162 -0.44 4.98 9.54
CA GLY A 162 -0.77 3.70 10.18
C GLY A 162 -2.09 3.13 9.69
N VAL A 163 -2.26 1.83 9.82
CA VAL A 163 -3.47 1.07 9.44
C VAL A 163 -4.76 1.69 10.01
N SER A 164 -4.69 2.20 11.25
CA SER A 164 -5.80 2.92 11.89
C SER A 164 -6.23 4.14 11.08
N ASN A 165 -5.28 4.90 10.53
CA ASN A 165 -5.58 6.08 9.71
C ASN A 165 -6.25 5.69 8.37
N VAL A 166 -5.85 4.57 7.75
CA VAL A 166 -6.51 4.07 6.53
C VAL A 166 -7.96 3.72 6.82
N ASN A 167 -8.22 2.98 7.92
CA ASN A 167 -9.57 2.60 8.30
C ASN A 167 -10.44 3.82 8.67
N GLU A 168 -9.90 4.77 9.43
CA GLU A 168 -10.59 6.04 9.74
C GLU A 168 -10.95 6.82 8.47
N ARG A 169 -10.02 6.91 7.50
CA ARG A 169 -10.27 7.60 6.23
C ARG A 169 -11.36 6.92 5.41
N ILE A 170 -11.35 5.60 5.30
CA ILE A 170 -12.39 4.86 4.60
C ILE A 170 -13.76 5.17 5.23
N ARG A 171 -13.86 5.12 6.56
CA ARG A 171 -15.11 5.40 7.28
C ARG A 171 -15.59 6.84 7.14
N LEU A 172 -14.68 7.80 7.15
CA LEU A 172 -15.01 9.21 6.96
C LEU A 172 -15.56 9.49 5.56
N PHE A 173 -14.98 8.86 4.52
CA PHE A 173 -15.39 9.11 3.14
C PHE A 173 -16.62 8.31 2.70
N TYR A 174 -16.69 7.04 3.09
CA TYR A 174 -17.69 6.14 2.55
C TYR A 174 -18.82 5.83 3.53
N GLY A 175 -18.62 6.07 4.82
CA GLY A 175 -19.57 5.76 5.90
C GLY A 175 -19.04 4.70 6.87
N PRO A 176 -19.63 4.63 8.08
CA PRO A 176 -19.16 3.76 9.16
C PRO A 176 -19.31 2.26 8.87
N GLU A 177 -20.17 1.89 7.90
CA GLU A 177 -20.41 0.52 7.45
C GLU A 177 -19.29 -0.04 6.57
N TYR A 178 -18.44 0.83 6.02
CA TYR A 178 -17.28 0.47 5.21
C TYR A 178 -16.00 0.49 6.05
N GLY A 179 -14.95 -0.10 5.53
CA GLY A 179 -13.70 -0.08 6.27
C GLY A 179 -12.70 -1.12 5.81
N LEU A 180 -11.68 -1.25 6.64
CA LEU A 180 -10.59 -2.19 6.51
C LEU A 180 -10.78 -3.32 7.53
N ARG A 181 -10.63 -4.56 7.09
CA ARG A 181 -10.57 -5.73 7.95
C ARG A 181 -9.33 -6.54 7.66
N TYR A 182 -8.95 -7.39 8.60
CA TYR A 182 -7.80 -8.26 8.49
C TYR A 182 -8.18 -9.71 8.78
N GLU A 183 -7.58 -10.62 8.01
CA GLU A 183 -7.59 -12.05 8.25
C GLU A 183 -6.13 -12.49 8.35
N SER A 184 -5.75 -13.19 9.43
CA SER A 184 -4.36 -13.59 9.64
C SER A 184 -4.27 -14.83 10.51
N GLU A 185 -3.28 -15.67 10.20
CA GLU A 185 -2.91 -16.84 11.00
C GLU A 185 -1.38 -16.89 11.14
N PRO A 186 -0.84 -17.23 12.32
CA PRO A 186 0.59 -17.40 12.52
C PRO A 186 1.19 -18.39 11.52
N GLY A 187 2.26 -17.98 10.84
CA GLY A 187 2.97 -18.78 9.84
C GLY A 187 2.29 -18.92 8.48
N ARG A 188 1.11 -18.32 8.28
CA ARG A 188 0.38 -18.36 7.00
C ARG A 188 0.33 -17.02 6.29
N GLY A 189 0.55 -15.92 7.03
CA GLY A 189 0.51 -14.57 6.49
C GLY A 189 -0.74 -13.79 6.87
N THR A 190 -0.97 -12.69 6.16
CA THR A 190 -2.03 -11.74 6.47
C THR A 190 -2.72 -11.27 5.20
N CYS A 191 -4.05 -11.17 5.23
CA CYS A 191 -4.85 -10.54 4.20
C CYS A 191 -5.52 -9.27 4.76
N ALA A 192 -5.20 -8.11 4.20
CA ALA A 192 -5.86 -6.84 4.45
C ALA A 192 -6.93 -6.62 3.39
N ILE A 193 -8.18 -6.40 3.80
CA ILE A 193 -9.35 -6.35 2.94
C ILE A 193 -10.04 -5.01 3.10
N VAL A 194 -10.07 -4.21 2.04
CA VAL A 194 -10.81 -2.95 1.94
C VAL A 194 -12.12 -3.22 1.22
N VAL A 195 -13.24 -2.79 1.82
CA VAL A 195 -14.56 -2.85 1.20
C VAL A 195 -15.14 -1.46 1.13
N ILE A 196 -15.49 -1.01 -0.08
CA ILE A 196 -16.05 0.32 -0.37
C ILE A 196 -17.22 0.21 -1.36
N PRO A 197 -18.14 1.19 -1.41
CA PRO A 197 -19.23 1.18 -2.39
C PRO A 197 -18.71 1.45 -3.79
N ALA A 198 -19.29 0.79 -4.80
CA ALA A 198 -19.05 1.07 -6.19
C ALA A 198 -19.89 2.26 -6.66
N GLY A 199 -19.33 3.08 -7.58
CA GLY A 199 -20.09 4.15 -8.25
C GLY A 199 -20.58 5.30 -7.34
N LYS A 200 -20.01 5.44 -6.15
CA LYS A 200 -20.31 6.62 -5.33
C LYS A 200 -19.59 7.83 -5.96
N ASP A 201 -20.35 8.73 -6.56
CA ASP A 201 -19.90 10.10 -6.77
C ASP A 201 -19.64 10.72 -5.39
N VAL A 202 -18.37 10.76 -4.99
CA VAL A 202 -17.92 11.32 -3.70
C VAL A 202 -18.10 12.85 -3.65
N ALA A 203 -18.66 13.44 -4.71
CA ALA A 203 -19.01 14.85 -4.81
C ALA A 203 -20.08 15.35 -3.79
N ALA A 204 -20.68 14.46 -2.99
CA ALA A 204 -21.72 14.83 -2.03
C ALA A 204 -21.18 15.27 -0.65
N VAL A 205 -19.88 15.17 -0.38
CA VAL A 205 -19.30 15.47 0.95
C VAL A 205 -18.67 16.87 1.03
N GLU A 206 -18.53 17.58 -0.11
CA GLU A 206 -17.95 18.94 -0.12
C GLU A 206 -18.94 20.08 0.19
N ASN A 207 -20.21 19.81 0.51
CA ASN A 207 -21.23 20.83 0.75
C ASN A 207 -22.05 20.63 2.02
N GLU A 208 -21.47 20.29 3.16
CA GLU A 208 -22.10 20.51 4.46
C GLU A 208 -21.16 21.19 5.45
#